data_9bf85860cdc12972dd53b26cf826806f
#
_entry.id   9bf85860cdc12972dd53b26cf826806f
#
_cell.length_a   1.000
_cell.length_b   1.000
_cell.length_c   1.000
_cell.angle_alpha   90.00
_cell.angle_beta   90.00
_cell.angle_gamma   90.00
#
_symmetry.space_group_name_H-M   'P 1'
#
loop_
_entity.id
_entity.type
_entity.pdbx_description
1 polymer ?
#
loop_
_entity_poly.entity_id
_entity_poly.type
_entity_poly.pdbx_seq_one_letter_code
_entity_poly.pdbx_strand_id
1 'polypeptide(L)'
;LDEVIDGVSIDLLATSDDPVEVIVTRDEAAIEESVAQFVTTFNDAVGRIDEYDFFDVETEERGVLLGDPTVARIRNALFRTINQRALNVDGSFQFLTQVGVRVGQGGTVQFDRERFREAYAADPNGVAELFTAFASRENDDETVVDGVTVADDGQTFTSLGFGPLFDTLLDDLTNSVDGVTSRADDAFETQIELLEARAETLDGRI
;
A
#
# COMPACT_ATOMS: atom_id res chain seq x y z
N LEU A 1 -9.70 5.45 -33.94
CA LEU A 1 -10.02 4.03 -33.76
C LEU A 1 -9.91 3.71 -32.29
N ASP A 2 -11.01 3.82 -31.58
CA ASP A 2 -11.13 3.41 -30.19
C ASP A 2 -11.57 1.94 -30.17
N GLU A 3 -11.10 1.16 -29.20
CA GLU A 3 -11.48 -0.26 -28.98
C GLU A 3 -10.87 -1.34 -29.88
N VAL A 4 -9.83 -1.06 -30.66
CA VAL A 4 -9.10 -2.13 -31.37
C VAL A 4 -8.13 -2.84 -30.44
N ILE A 5 -7.56 -2.11 -29.48
CA ILE A 5 -6.70 -2.63 -28.40
C ILE A 5 -7.06 -1.87 -27.13
N ASP A 6 -7.41 -2.56 -26.06
CA ASP A 6 -7.76 -1.96 -24.78
C ASP A 6 -6.64 -1.03 -24.27
N GLY A 7 -7.01 0.21 -23.94
CA GLY A 7 -6.08 1.24 -23.44
C GLY A 7 -5.21 1.92 -24.49
N VAL A 8 -5.43 1.64 -25.77
CA VAL A 8 -4.68 2.29 -26.87
C VAL A 8 -5.62 3.11 -27.75
N SER A 9 -5.38 4.41 -27.84
CA SER A 9 -6.05 5.30 -28.81
C SER A 9 -5.14 5.55 -30.00
N ILE A 10 -5.67 5.38 -31.21
CA ILE A 10 -4.93 5.58 -32.46
C ILE A 10 -5.59 6.71 -33.25
N ASP A 11 -4.86 7.81 -33.47
CA ASP A 11 -5.26 8.93 -34.30
C ASP A 11 -4.67 8.79 -35.72
N LEU A 12 -5.55 8.70 -36.70
CA LEU A 12 -5.15 8.66 -38.10
C LEU A 12 -4.95 10.11 -38.65
N LEU A 13 -3.70 10.47 -38.84
CA LEU A 13 -3.32 11.81 -39.28
C LEU A 13 -3.31 12.01 -40.81
N ALA A 14 -3.19 10.90 -41.54
CA ALA A 14 -3.15 10.92 -43.02
C ALA A 14 -3.64 9.58 -43.61
N THR A 15 -3.98 9.59 -44.90
CA THR A 15 -4.25 8.36 -45.68
C THR A 15 -2.96 7.83 -46.27
N SER A 16 -2.80 6.51 -46.35
CA SER A 16 -1.70 5.82 -47.02
C SER A 16 -2.26 4.84 -48.04
N ASP A 17 -1.64 4.75 -49.19
CA ASP A 17 -1.96 3.79 -50.26
C ASP A 17 -1.38 2.38 -49.90
N ASP A 18 -0.36 2.34 -49.04
CA ASP A 18 0.24 1.12 -48.55
C ASP A 18 -0.30 0.75 -47.13
N PRO A 19 -0.41 -0.55 -46.82
CA PRO A 19 -0.81 -0.99 -45.49
C PRO A 19 0.18 -0.49 -44.42
N VAL A 20 -0.33 0.10 -43.32
CA VAL A 20 0.46 0.53 -42.18
C VAL A 20 0.26 -0.53 -41.09
N GLU A 21 1.35 -1.16 -40.65
CA GLU A 21 1.35 -2.08 -39.53
C GLU A 21 1.66 -1.33 -38.25
N VAL A 22 0.80 -1.49 -37.24
CA VAL A 22 1.00 -0.95 -35.90
C VAL A 22 1.28 -2.09 -34.96
N ILE A 23 2.47 -2.14 -34.37
CA ILE A 23 2.87 -3.15 -33.39
C ILE A 23 2.83 -2.53 -32.01
N VAL A 24 1.99 -3.09 -31.13
CA VAL A 24 1.91 -2.69 -29.73
C VAL A 24 2.61 -3.76 -28.88
N THR A 25 3.66 -3.36 -28.19
CA THR A 25 4.38 -4.25 -27.25
C THR A 25 4.33 -3.68 -25.85
N ARG A 26 4.32 -4.55 -24.84
CA ARG A 26 4.46 -4.10 -23.44
C ARG A 26 5.90 -3.64 -23.21
N ASP A 27 6.05 -2.53 -22.51
CA ASP A 27 7.36 -2.03 -22.08
C ASP A 27 7.76 -2.72 -20.76
N GLU A 28 8.43 -3.86 -20.90
CA GLU A 28 8.94 -4.61 -19.75
C GLU A 28 9.89 -3.79 -18.88
N ALA A 29 10.72 -2.95 -19.49
CA ALA A 29 11.68 -2.13 -18.77
C ALA A 29 10.99 -1.07 -17.92
N ALA A 30 9.92 -0.46 -18.43
CA ALA A 30 9.11 0.51 -17.68
C ALA A 30 8.38 -0.17 -16.50
N ILE A 31 7.87 -1.40 -16.69
CA ILE A 31 7.23 -2.16 -15.62
C ILE A 31 8.24 -2.53 -14.53
N GLU A 32 9.42 -3.04 -14.92
CA GLU A 32 10.51 -3.35 -13.98
C GLU A 32 10.93 -2.13 -13.17
N GLU A 33 11.08 -0.98 -13.84
CA GLU A 33 11.45 0.26 -13.16
C GLU A 33 10.37 0.77 -12.20
N SER A 34 9.10 0.58 -12.54
CA SER A 34 7.99 0.90 -11.64
C SER A 34 8.02 0.07 -10.36
N VAL A 35 8.35 -1.23 -10.45
CA VAL A 35 8.53 -2.10 -9.29
C VAL A 35 9.76 -1.67 -8.47
N ALA A 36 10.86 -1.31 -9.13
CA ALA A 36 12.05 -0.80 -8.45
C ALA A 36 11.78 0.50 -7.71
N GLN A 37 11.03 1.41 -8.32
CA GLN A 37 10.62 2.68 -7.71
C GLN A 37 9.70 2.43 -6.50
N PHE A 38 8.75 1.51 -6.61
CA PHE A 38 7.92 1.09 -5.46
C PHE A 38 8.78 0.64 -4.29
N VAL A 39 9.76 -0.26 -4.54
CA VAL A 39 10.66 -0.76 -3.49
C VAL A 39 11.48 0.36 -2.85
N THR A 40 11.97 1.31 -3.66
CA THR A 40 12.70 2.48 -3.17
C THR A 40 11.81 3.32 -2.26
N THR A 41 10.62 3.70 -2.74
CA THR A 41 9.66 4.52 -1.98
C THR A 41 9.22 3.84 -0.67
N PHE A 42 9.03 2.52 -0.71
CA PHE A 42 8.71 1.74 0.49
C PHE A 42 9.84 1.81 1.52
N ASN A 43 11.08 1.61 1.10
CA ASN A 43 12.24 1.70 1.99
C ASN A 43 12.45 3.10 2.54
N ASP A 44 12.20 4.15 1.74
CA ASP A 44 12.25 5.54 2.17
C ASP A 44 11.19 5.81 3.26
N ALA A 45 9.98 5.29 3.08
CA ALA A 45 8.92 5.43 4.08
C ALA A 45 9.28 4.73 5.40
N VAL A 46 9.83 3.51 5.34
CA VAL A 46 10.31 2.80 6.54
C VAL A 46 11.48 3.54 7.17
N GLY A 47 12.43 4.02 6.37
CA GLY A 47 13.56 4.82 6.85
C GLY A 47 13.13 6.09 7.58
N ARG A 48 12.08 6.76 7.09
CA ARG A 48 11.47 7.90 7.80
C ARG A 48 10.92 7.52 9.16
N ILE A 49 10.31 6.37 9.28
CA ILE A 49 9.84 5.86 10.58
C ILE A 49 11.03 5.63 11.51
N ASP A 50 12.11 5.03 10.99
CA ASP A 50 13.32 4.73 11.77
C ASP A 50 14.03 5.98 12.26
N GLU A 51 13.97 7.10 11.53
CA GLU A 51 14.51 8.40 11.96
C GLU A 51 13.88 8.94 13.27
N TYR A 52 12.68 8.51 13.60
CA TYR A 52 11.96 8.94 14.81
C TYR A 52 11.79 7.82 15.86
N ASP A 53 11.92 6.56 15.46
CA ASP A 53 11.81 5.37 16.32
C ASP A 53 13.18 4.69 16.47
N PHE A 54 14.15 5.38 17.05
CA PHE A 54 15.50 4.86 17.24
C PHE A 54 15.97 5.00 18.68
N PHE A 55 16.97 4.18 19.03
CA PHE A 55 17.76 4.33 20.23
C PHE A 55 19.25 4.18 19.88
N ASP A 56 20.03 5.22 20.13
CA ASP A 56 21.47 5.18 19.98
C ASP A 56 22.11 4.76 21.33
N VAL A 57 22.80 3.63 21.33
CA VAL A 57 23.42 3.06 22.53
C VAL A 57 24.66 3.82 22.96
N GLU A 58 25.34 4.52 22.03
CA GLU A 58 26.59 5.25 22.33
C GLU A 58 26.31 6.63 22.92
N THR A 59 25.29 7.32 22.39
CA THR A 59 24.93 8.69 22.83
C THR A 59 23.78 8.70 23.83
N GLU A 60 23.11 7.57 24.04
CA GLU A 60 21.84 7.42 24.79
C GLU A 60 20.69 8.29 24.23
N GLU A 61 20.83 8.76 23.00
CA GLU A 61 19.78 9.51 22.32
C GLU A 61 18.62 8.61 21.93
N ARG A 62 17.43 9.18 22.01
CA ARG A 62 16.17 8.48 21.71
C ARG A 62 15.36 9.27 20.70
N GLY A 63 14.83 8.57 19.72
CA GLY A 63 13.81 9.12 18.84
C GLY A 63 12.54 9.48 19.60
N VAL A 64 11.86 10.52 19.15
CA VAL A 64 10.65 11.04 19.82
C VAL A 64 9.47 10.04 19.80
N LEU A 65 9.50 9.08 18.88
CA LEU A 65 8.49 8.03 18.75
C LEU A 65 8.97 6.67 19.25
N LEU A 66 10.11 6.62 19.97
CA LEU A 66 10.63 5.36 20.48
C LEU A 66 9.63 4.65 21.39
N GLY A 67 9.19 3.47 20.98
CA GLY A 67 8.23 2.66 21.71
C GLY A 67 6.77 3.06 21.51
N ASP A 68 6.47 3.96 20.58
CA ASP A 68 5.09 4.30 20.23
C ASP A 68 4.38 3.10 19.60
N PRO A 69 3.23 2.67 20.15
CA PRO A 69 2.50 1.52 19.63
C PRO A 69 1.88 1.77 18.26
N THR A 70 1.61 3.02 17.89
CA THR A 70 1.06 3.39 16.57
C THR A 70 2.11 3.18 15.50
N VAL A 71 3.35 3.64 15.74
CA VAL A 71 4.49 3.42 14.86
C VAL A 71 4.77 1.93 14.65
N ALA A 72 4.78 1.15 15.73
CA ALA A 72 4.95 -0.30 15.64
C ALA A 72 3.83 -0.96 14.83
N ARG A 73 2.59 -0.49 14.95
CA ARG A 73 1.42 -0.98 14.20
C ARG A 73 1.55 -0.67 12.72
N ILE A 74 1.90 0.57 12.36
CA ILE A 74 2.12 1.00 10.97
C ILE A 74 3.22 0.15 10.33
N ARG A 75 4.38 0.04 10.97
CA ARG A 75 5.49 -0.78 10.49
C ARG A 75 5.08 -2.24 10.26
N ASN A 76 4.41 -2.84 11.24
CA ASN A 76 3.92 -4.21 11.11
C ASN A 76 2.91 -4.39 9.98
N ALA A 77 2.04 -3.41 9.74
CA ALA A 77 1.07 -3.45 8.65
C ALA A 77 1.78 -3.40 7.29
N LEU A 78 2.74 -2.48 7.10
CA LEU A 78 3.55 -2.36 5.88
C LEU A 78 4.27 -3.68 5.54
N PHE A 79 5.02 -4.26 6.49
CA PHE A 79 5.74 -5.51 6.25
C PHE A 79 4.84 -6.73 6.11
N ARG A 80 3.69 -6.75 6.76
CA ARG A 80 2.70 -7.81 6.58
C ARG A 80 2.18 -7.80 5.15
N THR A 81 1.87 -6.63 4.61
CA THR A 81 1.38 -6.48 3.23
C THR A 81 2.41 -6.95 2.20
N ILE A 82 3.71 -6.66 2.38
CA ILE A 82 4.77 -7.21 1.52
C ILE A 82 4.84 -8.74 1.55
N ASN A 83 4.62 -9.36 2.72
CA ASN A 83 4.81 -10.80 2.90
C ASN A 83 3.53 -11.63 2.75
N GLN A 84 2.36 -10.99 2.68
CA GLN A 84 1.11 -11.72 2.55
C GLN A 84 0.88 -12.23 1.12
N ARG A 85 -0.09 -13.09 0.98
CA ARG A 85 -0.59 -13.55 -0.31
C ARG A 85 -1.53 -12.50 -0.90
N ALA A 86 -1.45 -12.26 -2.21
CA ALA A 86 -2.48 -11.53 -2.93
C ALA A 86 -3.84 -12.23 -2.78
N LEU A 87 -4.92 -11.47 -2.68
CA LEU A 87 -6.24 -12.01 -2.42
C LEU A 87 -6.84 -12.56 -3.71
N ASN A 88 -7.09 -13.89 -3.76
CA ASN A 88 -7.79 -14.57 -4.85
C ASN A 88 -7.34 -14.14 -6.25
N VAL A 89 -6.04 -14.03 -6.44
CA VAL A 89 -5.42 -13.83 -7.75
C VAL A 89 -5.27 -15.21 -8.39
N ASP A 90 -5.86 -15.41 -9.57
CA ASP A 90 -5.89 -16.70 -10.27
C ASP A 90 -4.60 -16.96 -11.07
N GLY A 91 -3.71 -15.97 -11.19
CA GLY A 91 -2.44 -16.06 -11.92
C GLY A 91 -1.44 -17.02 -11.28
N SER A 92 -0.34 -17.26 -12.01
CA SER A 92 0.75 -18.16 -11.58
C SER A 92 1.48 -17.67 -10.34
N PHE A 93 1.39 -16.37 -10.04
CA PHE A 93 2.07 -15.71 -8.93
C PHE A 93 1.07 -15.20 -7.91
N GLN A 94 1.36 -15.43 -6.63
CA GLN A 94 0.49 -15.06 -5.50
C GLN A 94 1.24 -14.30 -4.40
N PHE A 95 2.58 -14.27 -4.48
CA PHE A 95 3.45 -13.61 -3.52
C PHE A 95 4.48 -12.75 -4.25
N LEU A 96 4.80 -11.59 -3.71
CA LEU A 96 5.83 -10.71 -4.23
C LEU A 96 7.22 -11.36 -4.31
N THR A 97 7.50 -12.33 -3.42
CA THR A 97 8.76 -13.08 -3.43
C THR A 97 8.96 -13.93 -4.69
N GLN A 98 7.87 -14.33 -5.35
CA GLN A 98 7.93 -15.11 -6.58
C GLN A 98 8.42 -14.26 -7.77
N VAL A 99 8.15 -12.96 -7.71
CA VAL A 99 8.55 -11.98 -8.73
C VAL A 99 9.74 -11.10 -8.30
N GLY A 100 10.54 -11.57 -7.34
CA GLY A 100 11.80 -10.94 -6.96
C GLY A 100 11.73 -9.86 -5.88
N VAL A 101 10.55 -9.53 -5.33
CA VAL A 101 10.44 -8.56 -4.23
C VAL A 101 10.38 -9.30 -2.90
N ARG A 102 11.31 -9.04 -1.99
CA ARG A 102 11.41 -9.75 -0.70
C ARG A 102 11.91 -8.84 0.42
N VAL A 103 11.57 -9.16 1.64
CA VAL A 103 12.18 -8.53 2.82
C VAL A 103 13.56 -9.15 3.04
N GLY A 104 14.59 -8.31 3.05
CA GLY A 104 15.98 -8.67 3.32
C GLY A 104 16.36 -8.57 4.80
N GLN A 105 17.66 -8.76 5.07
CA GLN A 105 18.19 -8.52 6.40
C GLN A 105 18.11 -7.04 6.77
N GLY A 106 17.85 -6.75 8.04
CA GLY A 106 17.74 -5.37 8.52
C GLY A 106 16.39 -4.70 8.23
N GLY A 107 15.37 -5.46 7.78
CA GLY A 107 14.03 -4.90 7.57
C GLY A 107 13.91 -4.02 6.32
N THR A 108 14.78 -4.16 5.34
CA THR A 108 14.66 -3.47 4.05
C THR A 108 14.06 -4.40 3.00
N VAL A 109 13.23 -3.86 2.12
CA VAL A 109 12.73 -4.59 0.95
C VAL A 109 13.77 -4.54 -0.15
N GLN A 110 14.02 -5.68 -0.77
CA GLN A 110 14.97 -5.86 -1.85
C GLN A 110 14.25 -6.29 -3.11
N PHE A 111 14.73 -5.82 -4.26
CA PHE A 111 14.22 -6.20 -5.56
C PHE A 111 15.29 -6.91 -6.39
N ASP A 112 15.00 -8.13 -6.78
CA ASP A 112 15.82 -8.96 -7.66
C ASP A 112 15.27 -8.82 -9.09
N ARG A 113 15.94 -7.98 -9.88
CA ARG A 113 15.54 -7.67 -11.27
C ARG A 113 15.64 -8.89 -12.19
N GLU A 114 16.61 -9.77 -11.96
CA GLU A 114 16.78 -10.97 -12.78
C GLU A 114 15.62 -11.94 -12.56
N ARG A 115 15.27 -12.17 -11.31
CA ARG A 115 14.10 -12.99 -10.96
C ARG A 115 12.78 -12.40 -11.47
N PHE A 116 12.65 -11.07 -11.48
CA PHE A 116 11.49 -10.40 -12.06
C PHE A 116 11.37 -10.68 -13.55
N ARG A 117 12.46 -10.52 -14.32
CA ARG A 117 12.49 -10.78 -15.76
C ARG A 117 12.17 -12.24 -16.08
N GLU A 118 12.70 -13.18 -15.29
CA GLU A 118 12.38 -14.61 -15.44
C GLU A 118 10.89 -14.86 -15.22
N ALA A 119 10.30 -14.31 -14.16
CA ALA A 119 8.88 -14.43 -13.87
C ALA A 119 8.01 -13.78 -14.96
N TYR A 120 8.38 -12.58 -15.40
CA TYR A 120 7.70 -11.86 -16.46
C TYR A 120 7.75 -12.58 -17.81
N ALA A 121 8.91 -13.13 -18.18
CA ALA A 121 9.07 -13.91 -19.40
C ALA A 121 8.27 -15.22 -19.36
N ALA A 122 8.11 -15.83 -18.18
CA ALA A 122 7.33 -17.06 -18.00
C ALA A 122 5.81 -16.83 -18.09
N ASP A 123 5.31 -15.78 -17.45
CA ASP A 123 3.88 -15.43 -17.44
C ASP A 123 3.67 -13.91 -17.20
N PRO A 124 3.71 -13.10 -18.27
CA PRO A 124 3.49 -11.65 -18.18
C PRO A 124 2.13 -11.28 -17.62
N ASN A 125 1.10 -12.08 -17.91
CA ASN A 125 -0.26 -11.83 -17.42
C ASN A 125 -0.36 -12.12 -15.93
N GLY A 126 0.21 -13.24 -15.47
CA GLY A 126 0.25 -13.58 -14.06
C GLY A 126 1.02 -12.54 -13.22
N VAL A 127 2.11 -11.96 -13.76
CA VAL A 127 2.78 -10.83 -13.11
C VAL A 127 1.88 -9.60 -13.07
N ALA A 128 1.20 -9.27 -14.18
CA ALA A 128 0.28 -8.14 -14.20
C ALA A 128 -0.86 -8.33 -13.17
N GLU A 129 -1.50 -9.50 -13.14
CA GLU A 129 -2.56 -9.82 -12.18
C GLU A 129 -2.09 -9.72 -10.73
N LEU A 130 -0.87 -10.19 -10.42
CA LEU A 130 -0.29 -10.09 -9.09
C LEU A 130 -0.28 -8.64 -8.58
N PHE A 131 -0.02 -7.67 -9.45
CA PHE A 131 0.05 -6.25 -9.08
C PHE A 131 -1.27 -5.50 -9.24
N THR A 132 -2.09 -5.84 -10.24
CA THR A 132 -3.22 -5.00 -10.66
C THR A 132 -4.58 -5.64 -10.50
N ALA A 133 -4.68 -6.93 -10.10
CA ALA A 133 -5.98 -7.57 -9.92
C ALA A 133 -6.86 -6.77 -8.96
N PHE A 134 -8.07 -6.50 -9.39
CA PHE A 134 -9.06 -5.80 -8.60
C PHE A 134 -10.45 -6.31 -8.93
N ALA A 135 -11.13 -6.86 -7.95
CA ALA A 135 -12.54 -7.16 -8.04
C ALA A 135 -13.21 -6.93 -6.69
N SER A 136 -14.33 -6.27 -6.70
CA SER A 136 -15.15 -6.03 -5.52
C SER A 136 -16.60 -6.42 -5.80
N ARG A 137 -17.33 -6.70 -4.73
CA ARG A 137 -18.78 -6.87 -4.73
C ARG A 137 -19.36 -5.90 -3.72
N GLU A 138 -20.41 -5.21 -4.09
CA GLU A 138 -21.21 -4.42 -3.14
C GLU A 138 -21.74 -5.33 -2.04
N ASN A 139 -21.65 -4.85 -0.82
CA ASN A 139 -22.15 -5.57 0.35
C ASN A 139 -23.57 -5.05 0.62
N ASP A 140 -24.57 -5.88 0.27
CA ASP A 140 -25.97 -5.59 0.54
C ASP A 140 -26.38 -6.06 1.96
N ASP A 141 -25.43 -6.29 2.86
CA ASP A 141 -25.71 -6.79 4.21
C ASP A 141 -26.33 -5.69 5.06
N GLU A 142 -27.58 -5.90 5.46
CA GLU A 142 -28.27 -5.07 6.43
C GLU A 142 -28.01 -5.61 7.85
N THR A 143 -27.39 -4.79 8.69
CA THR A 143 -27.21 -5.11 10.11
C THR A 143 -28.25 -4.40 10.95
N VAL A 144 -29.00 -5.14 11.77
CA VAL A 144 -29.97 -4.54 12.70
C VAL A 144 -29.29 -4.30 14.06
N VAL A 145 -29.09 -3.01 14.42
CA VAL A 145 -28.58 -2.58 15.71
C VAL A 145 -29.69 -1.85 16.46
N ASP A 146 -30.08 -2.36 17.62
CA ASP A 146 -31.15 -1.77 18.47
C ASP A 146 -32.49 -1.50 17.74
N GLY A 147 -32.82 -2.38 16.76
CA GLY A 147 -34.04 -2.27 15.98
C GLY A 147 -33.99 -1.25 14.83
N VAL A 148 -32.80 -0.69 14.58
CA VAL A 148 -32.55 0.16 13.41
C VAL A 148 -31.77 -0.64 12.39
N THR A 149 -32.30 -0.73 11.16
CA THR A 149 -31.58 -1.35 10.05
C THR A 149 -30.51 -0.37 9.57
N VAL A 150 -29.24 -0.77 9.69
CA VAL A 150 -28.11 -0.03 9.14
C VAL A 150 -27.64 -0.80 7.92
N ALA A 151 -27.71 -0.16 6.75
CA ALA A 151 -27.11 -0.71 5.53
C ALA A 151 -25.57 -0.61 5.66
N ASP A 152 -24.87 -1.72 5.44
CA ASP A 152 -23.43 -1.72 5.25
C ASP A 152 -23.17 -1.58 3.75
N ASP A 153 -23.01 -0.36 3.27
CA ASP A 153 -22.65 0.00 1.90
C ASP A 153 -21.15 -0.18 1.63
N GLY A 154 -20.46 -0.95 2.48
CA GLY A 154 -19.08 -1.35 2.28
C GLY A 154 -18.87 -2.23 1.05
N GLN A 155 -17.72 -2.14 0.44
CA GLN A 155 -17.31 -3.05 -0.64
C GLN A 155 -16.56 -4.25 -0.06
N THR A 156 -17.01 -5.45 -0.40
CA THR A 156 -16.22 -6.67 -0.12
C THR A 156 -15.32 -6.96 -1.31
N PHE A 157 -14.02 -6.88 -1.09
CA PHE A 157 -13.05 -7.23 -2.11
C PHE A 157 -13.03 -8.74 -2.34
N THR A 158 -13.22 -9.14 -3.58
CA THR A 158 -13.19 -10.55 -4.00
C THR A 158 -11.84 -10.96 -4.60
N SER A 159 -11.10 -9.99 -5.16
CA SER A 159 -9.73 -10.18 -5.66
C SER A 159 -8.94 -8.89 -5.50
N LEU A 160 -7.73 -8.96 -4.92
CA LEU A 160 -6.82 -7.82 -4.80
C LEU A 160 -5.38 -8.25 -5.10
N GLY A 161 -4.80 -7.64 -6.10
CA GLY A 161 -3.35 -7.61 -6.33
C GLY A 161 -2.66 -6.67 -5.35
N PHE A 162 -1.32 -6.61 -5.41
CA PHE A 162 -0.55 -5.83 -4.45
C PHE A 162 -0.75 -4.32 -4.55
N GLY A 163 -1.01 -3.76 -5.74
CA GLY A 163 -1.33 -2.33 -5.88
C GLY A 163 -2.55 -1.95 -5.07
N PRO A 164 -3.73 -2.52 -5.37
CA PRO A 164 -4.95 -2.27 -4.58
C PRO A 164 -4.83 -2.63 -3.09
N LEU A 165 -4.06 -3.67 -2.72
CA LEU A 165 -3.81 -3.99 -1.31
C LEU A 165 -3.05 -2.87 -0.59
N PHE A 166 -2.02 -2.28 -1.24
CA PHE A 166 -1.31 -1.14 -0.68
C PHE A 166 -2.17 0.12 -0.64
N ASP A 167 -2.97 0.36 -1.66
CA ASP A 167 -3.90 1.49 -1.71
C ASP A 167 -4.88 1.43 -0.52
N THR A 168 -5.51 0.28 -0.30
CA THR A 168 -6.40 0.04 0.85
C THR A 168 -5.66 0.23 2.18
N LEU A 169 -4.43 -0.30 2.30
CA LEU A 169 -3.63 -0.13 3.51
C LEU A 169 -3.30 1.36 3.77
N LEU A 170 -2.90 2.09 2.73
CA LEU A 170 -2.56 3.50 2.88
C LEU A 170 -3.78 4.34 3.24
N ASP A 171 -4.94 4.03 2.67
CA ASP A 171 -6.19 4.66 3.04
C ASP A 171 -6.52 4.41 4.52
N ASP A 172 -6.47 3.16 4.99
CA ASP A 172 -6.63 2.80 6.40
C ASP A 172 -5.66 3.53 7.34
N LEU A 173 -4.43 3.77 6.89
CA LEU A 173 -3.42 4.44 7.70
C LEU A 173 -3.61 5.96 7.73
N THR A 174 -4.03 6.57 6.61
CA THR A 174 -3.99 8.02 6.37
C THR A 174 -5.36 8.69 6.34
N ASN A 175 -6.45 7.93 6.39
CA ASN A 175 -7.80 8.49 6.40
C ASN A 175 -7.95 9.53 7.50
N SER A 176 -8.41 10.73 7.14
CA SER A 176 -8.47 11.88 8.04
C SER A 176 -9.58 11.81 9.09
N VAL A 177 -10.51 10.86 8.94
CA VAL A 177 -11.66 10.70 9.84
C VAL A 177 -11.44 9.55 10.82
N ASP A 178 -11.06 8.39 10.32
CA ASP A 178 -10.95 7.15 11.10
C ASP A 178 -9.65 6.36 10.87
N GLY A 179 -8.69 6.95 10.18
CA GLY A 179 -7.37 6.37 9.97
C GLY A 179 -6.58 6.18 11.27
N VAL A 180 -5.55 5.33 11.21
CA VAL A 180 -4.69 5.03 12.37
C VAL A 180 -4.01 6.29 12.88
N THR A 181 -3.56 7.17 11.99
CA THR A 181 -2.90 8.44 12.32
C THR A 181 -3.84 9.44 12.93
N SER A 182 -5.06 9.60 12.39
CA SER A 182 -6.09 10.48 12.95
C SER A 182 -6.45 10.09 14.38
N ARG A 183 -6.72 8.80 14.60
CA ARG A 183 -7.03 8.31 15.97
C ARG A 183 -5.88 8.50 16.95
N ALA A 184 -4.63 8.46 16.47
CA ALA A 184 -3.48 8.74 17.31
C ALA A 184 -3.41 10.24 17.69
N ASP A 185 -3.64 11.14 16.73
CA ASP A 185 -3.70 12.58 16.97
C ASP A 185 -4.78 12.95 17.98
N ASP A 186 -6.00 12.44 17.83
CA ASP A 186 -7.10 12.65 18.78
C ASP A 186 -6.76 12.15 20.19
N ALA A 187 -6.05 11.03 20.30
CA ALA A 187 -5.61 10.48 21.57
C ALA A 187 -4.54 11.37 22.23
N PHE A 188 -3.62 11.94 21.45
CA PHE A 188 -2.61 12.87 21.95
C PHE A 188 -3.24 14.20 22.36
N GLU A 189 -4.17 14.76 21.60
CA GLU A 189 -4.91 15.96 21.99
C GLU A 189 -5.64 15.77 23.33
N THR A 190 -6.35 14.66 23.49
CA THR A 190 -7.05 14.32 24.74
C THR A 190 -6.05 14.19 25.92
N GLN A 191 -4.86 13.64 25.68
CA GLN A 191 -3.82 13.53 26.71
C GLN A 191 -3.25 14.89 27.09
N ILE A 192 -3.05 15.78 26.14
CA ILE A 192 -2.56 17.15 26.35
C ILE A 192 -3.58 17.92 27.20
N GLU A 193 -4.86 17.90 26.83
CA GLU A 193 -5.93 18.55 27.60
C GLU A 193 -5.99 18.06 29.05
N LEU A 194 -5.85 16.73 29.26
CA LEU A 194 -5.83 16.14 30.59
C LEU A 194 -4.64 16.60 31.44
N LEU A 195 -3.45 16.71 30.81
CA LEU A 195 -2.25 17.18 31.48
C LEU A 195 -2.31 18.67 31.81
N GLU A 196 -2.87 19.49 30.94
CA GLU A 196 -3.10 20.93 31.16
C GLU A 196 -4.09 21.14 32.31
N ALA A 197 -5.22 20.42 32.32
CA ALA A 197 -6.18 20.49 33.43
C ALA A 197 -5.56 20.04 34.77
N ARG A 198 -4.66 19.07 34.76
CA ARG A 198 -3.90 18.66 35.94
C ARG A 198 -2.93 19.70 36.41
N ALA A 199 -2.21 20.35 35.48
CA ALA A 199 -1.28 21.44 35.79
C ALA A 199 -2.01 22.61 36.43
N GLU A 200 -3.15 23.01 35.85
CA GLU A 200 -4.01 24.10 36.39
C GLU A 200 -4.54 23.77 37.80
N THR A 201 -4.94 22.49 38.03
CA THR A 201 -5.37 22.06 39.36
C THR A 201 -4.25 22.08 40.39
N LEU A 202 -3.01 21.84 40.02
CA LEU A 202 -1.82 21.91 40.89
C LEU A 202 -1.44 23.35 41.19
N ASP A 203 -1.45 24.24 40.19
CA ASP A 203 -1.17 25.66 40.37
C ASP A 203 -2.20 26.34 41.27
N GLY A 204 -3.47 25.97 41.18
CA GLY A 204 -4.52 26.48 42.06
C GLY A 204 -4.47 25.96 43.52
N ARG A 205 -3.50 25.07 43.86
CA ARG A 205 -3.28 24.52 45.18
C ARG A 205 -2.08 25.13 45.92
N ILE A 206 -1.30 25.95 45.24
CA ILE A 206 -0.15 26.72 45.79
C ILE A 206 -0.63 28.12 46.15
#